data_226c3622d7a0db1d566b9a934befd9ab
#
_entry.id   226c3622d7a0db1d566b9a934befd9ab
#
_cell.length_a   1.000
_cell.length_b   1.000
_cell.length_c   1.000
_cell.angle_alpha   90.00
_cell.angle_beta   90.00
_cell.angle_gamma   90.00
#
_symmetry.space_group_name_H-M   'P 1'
#
loop_
_entity.id
_entity.type
_entity.pdbx_description
1 polymer ?
#
loop_
_entity_poly.entity_id
_entity_poly.type
_entity_poly.pdbx_seq_one_letter_code
_entity_poly.pdbx_strand_id
1 'polypeptide(L)'
;MDKKQINRFFRTVAQGLGRPAKVILTGAAAGSLLGHVRPSLDIDFGIELVGRSRKDWQKVEEAIAQAQKVTGIQVNYAQEIDRWGAISLMDYRKHLRPYRSFGKLQVTLLDPAYWTIGKMTRFLDSDVWDVSEVVSREGVSSRKLVRLWGKALRASPRSTASFQFRQHVEDFLRRHGKSIWGKRFDPELSVRHFRSDAGISL
;
A
#
# COMPACT_ATOMS: atom_id res chain seq x y z
N MET A 1 -16.44 2.49 3.15
CA MET A 1 -16.20 1.61 4.34
C MET A 1 -15.49 2.42 5.40
N ASP A 2 -15.92 2.29 6.64
CA ASP A 2 -15.35 2.97 7.80
C ASP A 2 -14.48 2.04 8.67
N LYS A 3 -13.81 2.63 9.67
CA LYS A 3 -12.96 1.92 10.63
C LYS A 3 -13.70 0.83 11.42
N LYS A 4 -15.01 1.01 11.70
CA LYS A 4 -15.81 0.03 12.44
C LYS A 4 -16.06 -1.21 11.58
N GLN A 5 -16.35 -1.02 10.31
CA GLN A 5 -16.56 -2.09 9.32
C GLN A 5 -15.27 -2.90 9.10
N ILE A 6 -14.12 -2.24 8.91
CA ILE A 6 -12.81 -2.90 8.79
C ILE A 6 -12.51 -3.74 10.05
N ASN A 7 -12.74 -3.17 11.23
CA ASN A 7 -12.53 -3.89 12.49
C ASN A 7 -13.48 -5.08 12.67
N ARG A 8 -14.74 -4.95 12.25
CA ARG A 8 -15.72 -6.05 12.28
C ARG A 8 -15.25 -7.19 11.38
N PHE A 9 -14.82 -6.89 10.18
CA PHE A 9 -14.31 -7.90 9.23
C PHE A 9 -13.14 -8.69 9.84
N PHE A 10 -12.07 -8.02 10.29
CA PHE A 10 -10.91 -8.72 10.84
C PHE A 10 -11.17 -9.43 12.17
N ARG A 11 -12.13 -8.98 12.98
CA ARG A 11 -12.58 -9.72 14.15
C ARG A 11 -13.22 -11.04 13.74
N THR A 12 -14.06 -11.04 12.70
CA THR A 12 -14.70 -12.26 12.18
C THR A 12 -13.67 -13.21 11.59
N VAL A 13 -12.70 -12.70 10.80
CA VAL A 13 -11.58 -13.53 10.31
C VAL A 13 -10.82 -14.18 11.47
N ALA A 14 -10.49 -13.41 12.51
CA ALA A 14 -9.75 -13.93 13.66
C ALA A 14 -10.48 -15.04 14.42
N GLN A 15 -11.81 -14.96 14.50
CA GLN A 15 -12.64 -15.99 15.13
C GLN A 15 -12.60 -17.32 14.35
N GLY A 16 -12.62 -17.26 13.02
CA GLY A 16 -12.56 -18.45 12.16
C GLY A 16 -11.16 -19.05 12.03
N LEU A 17 -10.12 -18.20 12.12
CA LEU A 17 -8.75 -18.64 11.81
C LEU A 17 -8.11 -19.52 12.89
N GLY A 18 -8.34 -19.25 14.18
CA GLY A 18 -7.86 -20.05 15.31
C GLY A 18 -6.34 -20.10 15.54
N ARG A 19 -5.53 -19.51 14.68
CA ARG A 19 -4.05 -19.57 14.69
C ARG A 19 -3.40 -18.19 14.47
N PRO A 20 -2.09 -18.05 14.81
CA PRO A 20 -1.39 -16.80 14.61
C PRO A 20 -1.24 -16.45 13.13
N ALA A 21 -1.58 -15.22 12.76
CA ALA A 21 -1.39 -14.66 11.44
C ALA A 21 -1.12 -13.15 11.51
N LYS A 22 -0.45 -12.63 10.48
CA LYS A 22 -0.26 -11.20 10.25
C LYS A 22 -1.00 -10.77 9.01
N VAL A 23 -1.76 -9.70 9.12
CA VAL A 23 -2.38 -9.00 8.00
C VAL A 23 -1.63 -7.70 7.76
N ILE A 24 -1.40 -7.40 6.50
CA ILE A 24 -0.80 -6.15 6.05
C ILE A 24 -1.83 -5.45 5.15
N LEU A 25 -2.49 -4.44 5.68
CA LEU A 25 -3.48 -3.66 4.96
C LEU A 25 -2.81 -2.78 3.90
N THR A 26 -3.44 -2.76 2.73
CA THR A 26 -3.06 -1.96 1.56
C THR A 26 -4.28 -1.25 0.97
N GLY A 27 -4.19 -0.76 -0.24
CA GLY A 27 -5.32 -0.19 -0.96
C GLY A 27 -5.99 1.02 -0.29
N ALA A 28 -7.22 1.32 -0.68
CA ALA A 28 -7.97 2.47 -0.18
C ALA A 28 -8.40 2.30 1.28
N ALA A 29 -8.63 1.06 1.75
CA ALA A 29 -8.96 0.79 3.15
C ALA A 29 -7.81 1.17 4.10
N ALA A 30 -6.54 0.90 3.73
CA ALA A 30 -5.39 1.37 4.49
C ALA A 30 -5.30 2.91 4.49
N GLY A 31 -5.50 3.56 3.33
CA GLY A 31 -5.54 5.02 3.21
C GLY A 31 -6.58 5.66 4.12
N SER A 32 -7.77 5.07 4.21
CA SER A 32 -8.84 5.52 5.12
C SER A 32 -8.41 5.46 6.60
N LEU A 33 -7.64 4.46 7.00
CA LEU A 33 -7.09 4.36 8.36
C LEU A 33 -5.91 5.30 8.62
N LEU A 34 -5.20 5.71 7.58
CA LEU A 34 -4.17 6.76 7.63
C LEU A 34 -4.77 8.18 7.69
N GLY A 35 -6.07 8.31 7.93
CA GLY A 35 -6.77 9.60 8.02
C GLY A 35 -7.27 10.11 6.68
N HIS A 36 -7.29 9.27 5.67
CA HIS A 36 -7.84 9.58 4.37
C HIS A 36 -9.38 9.43 4.38
N VAL A 37 -10.08 10.32 3.69
CA VAL A 37 -11.55 10.43 3.77
C VAL A 37 -12.29 9.69 2.67
N ARG A 38 -11.61 9.21 1.63
CA ARG A 38 -12.28 8.51 0.54
C ARG A 38 -12.80 7.15 1.00
N PRO A 39 -14.11 6.87 0.85
CA PRO A 39 -14.65 5.55 1.16
C PRO A 39 -14.00 4.47 0.30
N SER A 40 -13.65 3.33 0.89
CA SER A 40 -13.30 2.12 0.16
C SER A 40 -14.51 1.22 0.01
N LEU A 41 -14.64 0.52 -1.12
CA LEU A 41 -15.67 -0.49 -1.34
C LEU A 41 -15.22 -1.88 -0.90
N ASP A 42 -13.92 -2.13 -0.92
CA ASP A 42 -13.26 -3.39 -0.62
C ASP A 42 -12.09 -3.21 0.36
N ILE A 43 -11.56 -4.33 0.86
CA ILE A 43 -10.34 -4.37 1.68
C ILE A 43 -9.26 -5.13 0.91
N ASP A 44 -8.16 -4.43 0.58
CA ASP A 44 -6.98 -5.06 0.01
C ASP A 44 -5.96 -5.38 1.11
N PHE A 45 -5.47 -6.62 1.18
CA PHE A 45 -4.48 -7.00 2.17
C PHE A 45 -3.60 -8.19 1.77
N GLY A 46 -2.39 -8.23 2.33
CA GLY A 46 -1.61 -9.45 2.42
C GLY A 46 -1.89 -10.18 3.72
N ILE A 47 -1.81 -11.52 3.73
CA ILE A 47 -1.91 -12.31 4.94
C ILE A 47 -0.77 -13.33 5.01
N GLU A 48 0.01 -13.24 6.09
CA GLU A 48 1.18 -14.10 6.33
C GLU A 48 0.86 -15.05 7.50
N LEU A 49 1.01 -16.35 7.24
CA LEU A 49 0.85 -17.39 8.26
C LEU A 49 2.18 -17.81 8.86
N VAL A 50 2.16 -18.14 10.13
CA VAL A 50 3.24 -18.87 10.78
C VAL A 50 3.06 -20.37 10.47
N GLY A 51 3.92 -20.92 9.60
CA GLY A 51 3.80 -22.29 9.09
C GLY A 51 3.08 -22.33 7.74
N ARG A 52 3.67 -23.02 6.75
CA ARG A 52 3.18 -23.04 5.37
C ARG A 52 2.75 -24.45 4.96
N SER A 53 1.56 -24.87 5.34
CA SER A 53 0.96 -26.06 4.75
C SER A 53 -0.26 -25.68 3.89
N ARG A 54 -0.58 -26.52 2.88
CA ARG A 54 -1.79 -26.33 2.05
C ARG A 54 -3.07 -26.32 2.91
N LYS A 55 -3.12 -27.16 3.95
CA LYS A 55 -4.26 -27.19 4.90
C LYS A 55 -4.40 -25.91 5.69
N ASP A 56 -3.28 -25.24 5.99
CA ASP A 56 -3.30 -23.97 6.71
C ASP A 56 -3.85 -22.85 5.85
N TRP A 57 -3.53 -22.86 4.56
CA TRP A 57 -4.06 -21.85 3.63
C TRP A 57 -5.57 -22.03 3.40
N GLN A 58 -6.05 -23.23 3.26
CA GLN A 58 -7.48 -23.51 3.13
C GLN A 58 -8.28 -22.92 4.31
N LYS A 59 -7.79 -23.04 5.55
CA LYS A 59 -8.43 -22.41 6.72
C LYS A 59 -8.48 -20.90 6.66
N VAL A 60 -7.46 -20.28 6.05
CA VAL A 60 -7.49 -18.82 5.81
C VAL A 60 -8.58 -18.45 4.84
N GLU A 61 -8.66 -19.16 3.72
CA GLU A 61 -9.69 -18.93 2.69
C GLU A 61 -11.10 -19.12 3.27
N GLU A 62 -11.32 -20.18 4.05
CA GLU A 62 -12.59 -20.44 4.74
C GLU A 62 -12.95 -19.33 5.73
N ALA A 63 -11.98 -18.86 6.54
CA ALA A 63 -12.20 -17.78 7.51
C ALA A 63 -12.52 -16.44 6.82
N ILE A 64 -11.84 -16.15 5.71
CA ILE A 64 -12.10 -14.94 4.91
C ILE A 64 -13.48 -15.04 4.24
N ALA A 65 -13.81 -16.16 3.60
CA ALA A 65 -15.11 -16.36 2.95
C ALA A 65 -16.26 -16.22 3.95
N GLN A 66 -16.12 -16.79 5.15
CA GLN A 66 -17.10 -16.64 6.23
C GLN A 66 -17.21 -15.17 6.66
N ALA A 67 -16.08 -14.45 6.79
CA ALA A 67 -16.11 -13.04 7.16
C ALA A 67 -16.79 -12.18 6.08
N GLN A 68 -16.55 -12.45 4.80
CA GLN A 68 -17.26 -11.80 3.68
C GLN A 68 -18.78 -12.04 3.76
N LYS A 69 -19.19 -13.29 3.99
CA LYS A 69 -20.61 -13.65 4.14
C LYS A 69 -21.29 -12.94 5.32
N VAL A 70 -20.63 -12.86 6.46
CA VAL A 70 -21.19 -12.25 7.69
C VAL A 70 -21.20 -10.73 7.64
N THR A 71 -20.21 -10.12 6.99
CA THR A 71 -20.04 -8.66 6.98
C THR A 71 -20.57 -7.98 5.73
N GLY A 72 -20.72 -8.70 4.63
CA GLY A 72 -21.04 -8.17 3.30
C GLY A 72 -19.88 -7.42 2.63
N ILE A 73 -18.66 -7.49 3.21
CA ILE A 73 -17.50 -6.75 2.74
C ILE A 73 -16.73 -7.57 1.72
N GLN A 74 -16.48 -6.98 0.55
CA GLN A 74 -15.62 -7.59 -0.47
C GLN A 74 -14.16 -7.38 -0.13
N VAL A 75 -13.31 -8.36 -0.47
CA VAL A 75 -11.88 -8.28 -0.20
C VAL A 75 -11.06 -8.83 -1.35
N ASN A 76 -9.86 -8.26 -1.52
CA ASN A 76 -8.80 -8.80 -2.36
C ASN A 76 -7.61 -9.12 -1.43
N TYR A 77 -7.12 -10.37 -1.51
CA TYR A 77 -6.03 -10.78 -0.64
C TYR A 77 -5.01 -11.65 -1.35
N ALA A 78 -3.78 -11.62 -0.83
CA ALA A 78 -2.66 -12.41 -1.32
C ALA A 78 -1.84 -12.96 -0.16
N GLN A 79 -1.05 -14.01 -0.41
CA GLN A 79 -0.10 -14.55 0.57
C GLN A 79 1.08 -13.59 0.78
N GLU A 80 1.51 -12.90 -0.28
CA GLU A 80 2.62 -11.97 -0.26
C GLU A 80 2.29 -10.72 -1.06
N ILE A 81 2.81 -9.59 -0.63
CA ILE A 81 2.66 -8.28 -1.29
C ILE A 81 4.02 -7.66 -1.60
N ASP A 82 4.96 -8.46 -2.08
CA ASP A 82 6.34 -8.05 -2.40
C ASP A 82 6.44 -7.12 -3.60
N ARG A 83 5.36 -6.93 -4.33
CA ARG A 83 5.25 -6.04 -5.50
C ARG A 83 3.81 -5.60 -5.77
N TRP A 84 3.68 -4.50 -6.51
CA TRP A 84 2.45 -4.06 -7.14
C TRP A 84 2.62 -4.17 -8.66
N GLY A 85 1.93 -5.11 -9.26
CA GLY A 85 2.20 -5.45 -10.64
C GLY A 85 3.67 -5.82 -10.83
N ALA A 86 4.40 -5.04 -11.64
CA ALA A 86 5.84 -5.24 -11.84
C ALA A 86 6.73 -4.42 -10.88
N ILE A 87 6.16 -3.54 -10.06
CA ILE A 87 6.93 -2.64 -9.19
C ILE A 87 7.20 -3.28 -7.82
N SER A 88 8.48 -3.37 -7.45
CA SER A 88 8.93 -3.99 -6.22
C SER A 88 8.58 -3.17 -4.97
N LEU A 89 8.12 -3.84 -3.92
CA LEU A 89 7.94 -3.32 -2.56
C LEU A 89 9.09 -3.75 -1.66
N MET A 90 10.32 -3.45 -2.05
CA MET A 90 11.53 -3.87 -1.32
C MET A 90 11.42 -3.63 0.18
N ASP A 91 11.83 -4.61 0.97
CA ASP A 91 11.93 -4.50 2.44
C ASP A 91 10.64 -4.01 3.15
N TYR A 92 9.49 -4.08 2.50
CA TYR A 92 8.22 -3.55 3.04
C TYR A 92 7.90 -4.08 4.45
N ARG A 93 8.33 -5.30 4.78
CA ARG A 93 8.12 -5.90 6.12
C ARG A 93 8.81 -5.13 7.25
N LYS A 94 9.87 -4.38 6.94
CA LYS A 94 10.56 -3.49 7.90
C LYS A 94 9.85 -2.14 8.07
N HIS A 95 8.86 -1.87 7.22
CA HIS A 95 8.15 -0.60 7.12
C HIS A 95 6.64 -0.78 7.31
N LEU A 96 6.28 -1.51 8.38
CA LEU A 96 4.91 -1.74 8.78
C LEU A 96 4.59 -0.93 10.04
N ARG A 97 3.39 -0.35 10.09
CA ARG A 97 2.86 0.31 11.28
C ARG A 97 1.86 -0.61 11.97
N PRO A 98 1.98 -0.87 13.27
CA PRO A 98 0.96 -1.60 14.01
C PRO A 98 -0.39 -0.86 13.91
N TYR A 99 -1.45 -1.62 13.66
CA TYR A 99 -2.80 -1.07 13.69
C TYR A 99 -3.60 -1.65 14.87
N ARG A 100 -3.89 -2.94 14.84
CA ARG A 100 -4.67 -3.60 15.86
C ARG A 100 -4.48 -5.11 15.86
N SER A 101 -4.63 -5.73 17.04
CA SER A 101 -4.72 -7.19 17.18
C SER A 101 -6.16 -7.62 17.47
N PHE A 102 -6.55 -8.73 16.88
CA PHE A 102 -7.81 -9.43 17.12
C PHE A 102 -7.47 -10.88 17.53
N GLY A 103 -7.34 -11.13 18.83
CA GLY A 103 -6.80 -12.40 19.31
C GLY A 103 -5.42 -12.69 18.73
N LYS A 104 -5.27 -13.78 17.98
CA LYS A 104 -4.00 -14.19 17.33
C LYS A 104 -3.74 -13.52 15.96
N LEU A 105 -4.69 -12.76 15.44
CA LEU A 105 -4.56 -12.03 14.19
C LEU A 105 -4.00 -10.63 14.45
N GLN A 106 -2.80 -10.35 13.95
CA GLN A 106 -2.19 -9.02 14.01
C GLN A 106 -2.44 -8.28 12.70
N VAL A 107 -3.02 -7.09 12.76
CA VAL A 107 -3.25 -6.24 11.59
C VAL A 107 -2.28 -5.07 11.65
N THR A 108 -1.57 -4.87 10.56
CA THR A 108 -0.61 -3.78 10.33
C THR A 108 -1.00 -3.00 9.09
N LEU A 109 -0.44 -1.81 8.92
CA LEU A 109 -0.54 -0.97 7.73
C LEU A 109 0.84 -0.87 7.09
N LEU A 110 0.89 -0.74 5.78
CA LEU A 110 2.11 -0.27 5.13
C LEU A 110 2.44 1.16 5.60
N ASP A 111 3.74 1.45 5.79
CA ASP A 111 4.18 2.85 5.93
C ASP A 111 3.60 3.68 4.78
N PRO A 112 3.11 4.92 5.03
CA PRO A 112 2.48 5.75 4.01
C PRO A 112 3.30 5.92 2.74
N ALA A 113 4.63 6.02 2.84
CA ALA A 113 5.48 6.13 1.66
C ALA A 113 5.45 4.84 0.81
N TYR A 114 5.51 3.66 1.44
CA TYR A 114 5.41 2.37 0.74
C TYR A 114 4.03 2.15 0.13
N TRP A 115 2.98 2.57 0.82
CA TRP A 115 1.62 2.50 0.33
C TRP A 115 1.42 3.30 -0.97
N THR A 116 2.14 4.43 -1.14
CA THR A 116 2.06 5.23 -2.37
C THR A 116 2.54 4.48 -3.62
N ILE A 117 3.44 3.48 -3.50
CA ILE A 117 3.95 2.74 -4.66
C ILE A 117 2.79 2.08 -5.42
N GLY A 118 1.87 1.42 -4.72
CA GLY A 118 0.71 0.79 -5.34
C GLY A 118 -0.21 1.78 -6.05
N LYS A 119 -0.37 2.98 -5.48
CA LYS A 119 -1.15 4.06 -6.07
C LYS A 119 -0.49 4.63 -7.32
N MET A 120 0.82 4.88 -7.25
CA MET A 120 1.60 5.39 -8.39
C MET A 120 1.69 4.39 -9.54
N THR A 121 1.49 3.08 -9.30
CA THR A 121 1.46 2.07 -10.36
C THR A 121 0.22 2.22 -11.23
N ARG A 122 -0.95 2.52 -10.68
CA ARG A 122 -2.21 2.71 -11.42
C ARG A 122 -2.40 4.13 -11.92
N PHE A 123 -2.10 5.11 -11.07
CA PHE A 123 -2.12 6.55 -11.34
C PHE A 123 -3.48 7.09 -11.83
N LEU A 124 -4.58 6.57 -11.30
CA LEU A 124 -5.91 7.13 -11.55
C LEU A 124 -6.05 8.48 -10.81
N ASP A 125 -6.95 9.36 -11.24
CA ASP A 125 -7.18 10.66 -10.57
C ASP A 125 -7.45 10.47 -9.07
N SER A 126 -8.22 9.45 -8.72
CA SER A 126 -8.47 9.09 -7.32
C SER A 126 -7.21 8.61 -6.59
N ASP A 127 -6.27 7.96 -7.26
CA ASP A 127 -5.00 7.52 -6.67
C ASP A 127 -4.07 8.71 -6.44
N VAL A 128 -4.02 9.66 -7.38
CA VAL A 128 -3.27 10.92 -7.26
C VAL A 128 -3.77 11.73 -6.08
N TRP A 129 -5.10 11.87 -5.96
CA TRP A 129 -5.72 12.55 -4.83
C TRP A 129 -5.40 11.84 -3.50
N ASP A 130 -5.55 10.53 -3.43
CA ASP A 130 -5.24 9.70 -2.27
C ASP A 130 -3.78 9.90 -1.81
N VAL A 131 -2.83 9.87 -2.75
CA VAL A 131 -1.40 10.07 -2.46
C VAL A 131 -1.15 11.47 -1.92
N SER A 132 -1.73 12.50 -2.56
CA SER A 132 -1.56 13.89 -2.16
C SER A 132 -2.05 14.12 -0.72
N GLU A 133 -3.23 13.61 -0.38
CA GLU A 133 -3.81 13.72 0.96
C GLU A 133 -2.98 12.99 2.03
N VAL A 134 -2.67 11.71 1.78
CA VAL A 134 -1.91 10.91 2.75
C VAL A 134 -0.51 11.47 2.95
N VAL A 135 0.19 11.84 1.88
CA VAL A 135 1.54 12.40 1.96
C VAL A 135 1.58 13.72 2.73
N SER A 136 0.60 14.59 2.47
CA SER A 136 0.48 15.88 3.16
C SER A 136 0.19 15.70 4.66
N ARG A 137 -0.80 14.86 5.00
CA ARG A 137 -1.22 14.63 6.39
C ARG A 137 -0.17 13.92 7.23
N GLU A 138 0.50 12.94 6.65
CA GLU A 138 1.55 12.17 7.31
C GLU A 138 2.92 12.90 7.32
N GLY A 139 3.00 14.08 6.71
CA GLY A 139 4.23 14.86 6.63
C GLY A 139 5.38 14.13 5.92
N VAL A 140 5.05 13.32 4.92
CA VAL A 140 6.08 12.55 4.18
C VAL A 140 6.86 13.48 3.29
N SER A 141 8.16 13.61 3.53
CA SER A 141 9.02 14.51 2.74
C SER A 141 9.16 14.03 1.29
N SER A 142 9.27 14.99 0.37
CA SER A 142 9.53 14.72 -1.06
C SER A 142 10.79 13.86 -1.25
N ARG A 143 11.86 14.15 -0.51
CA ARG A 143 13.11 13.40 -0.57
C ARG A 143 12.95 11.93 -0.21
N LYS A 144 12.14 11.62 0.83
CA LYS A 144 11.83 10.22 1.22
C LYS A 144 11.11 9.50 0.10
N LEU A 145 10.08 10.13 -0.50
CA LEU A 145 9.30 9.52 -1.57
C LEU A 145 10.11 9.34 -2.85
N VAL A 146 10.80 10.38 -3.31
CA VAL A 146 11.64 10.35 -4.50
C VAL A 146 12.66 9.21 -4.42
N ARG A 147 13.36 9.12 -3.29
CA ARG A 147 14.34 8.04 -3.05
C ARG A 147 13.69 6.65 -3.04
N LEU A 148 12.53 6.52 -2.40
CA LEU A 148 11.81 5.25 -2.33
C LEU A 148 11.32 4.80 -3.70
N TRP A 149 10.65 5.69 -4.44
CA TRP A 149 10.15 5.39 -5.78
C TRP A 149 11.29 5.07 -6.77
N GLY A 150 12.40 5.80 -6.70
CA GLY A 150 13.59 5.52 -7.51
C GLY A 150 14.16 4.13 -7.23
N LYS A 151 14.34 3.79 -5.95
CA LYS A 151 14.81 2.45 -5.56
C LYS A 151 13.83 1.34 -5.95
N ALA A 152 12.52 1.56 -5.76
CA ALA A 152 11.50 0.60 -6.18
C ALA A 152 11.57 0.34 -7.69
N LEU A 153 11.67 1.39 -8.49
CA LEU A 153 11.83 1.28 -9.94
C LEU A 153 13.11 0.53 -10.32
N ARG A 154 14.24 0.88 -9.70
CA ARG A 154 15.55 0.24 -9.94
C ARG A 154 15.54 -1.25 -9.66
N ALA A 155 14.82 -1.68 -8.61
CA ALA A 155 14.69 -3.09 -8.22
C ALA A 155 13.64 -3.86 -9.02
N SER A 156 12.90 -3.17 -9.89
CA SER A 156 11.83 -3.76 -10.71
C SER A 156 12.36 -4.24 -12.06
N PRO A 157 11.78 -5.28 -12.67
CA PRO A 157 12.15 -5.69 -14.01
C PRO A 157 11.81 -4.61 -15.03
N ARG A 158 12.62 -4.49 -16.08
CA ARG A 158 12.32 -3.61 -17.21
C ARG A 158 11.07 -4.09 -17.94
N SER A 159 10.05 -3.27 -18.00
CA SER A 159 8.74 -3.60 -18.59
C SER A 159 7.97 -2.34 -18.93
N THR A 160 6.88 -2.45 -19.68
CA THR A 160 5.94 -1.35 -19.91
C THR A 160 5.43 -0.76 -18.60
N ALA A 161 5.14 -1.61 -17.61
CA ALA A 161 4.66 -1.16 -16.31
C ALA A 161 5.72 -0.33 -15.54
N SER A 162 7.00 -0.70 -15.61
CA SER A 162 8.08 0.10 -15.00
C SER A 162 8.31 1.43 -15.74
N PHE A 163 8.14 1.46 -17.05
CA PHE A 163 8.17 2.68 -17.83
C PHE A 163 6.99 3.61 -17.47
N GLN A 164 5.78 3.08 -17.38
CA GLN A 164 4.60 3.84 -16.95
C GLN A 164 4.76 4.38 -15.54
N PHE A 165 5.21 3.56 -14.60
CA PHE A 165 5.47 4.00 -13.23
C PHE A 165 6.45 5.19 -13.19
N ARG A 166 7.52 5.15 -14.00
CA ARG A 166 8.44 6.29 -14.15
C ARG A 166 7.70 7.54 -14.59
N GLN A 167 6.90 7.46 -15.64
CA GLN A 167 6.14 8.61 -16.15
C GLN A 167 5.18 9.15 -15.09
N HIS A 168 4.45 8.28 -14.38
CA HIS A 168 3.54 8.67 -13.33
C HIS A 168 4.23 9.43 -12.20
N VAL A 169 5.40 8.95 -11.76
CA VAL A 169 6.20 9.64 -10.74
C VAL A 169 6.67 11.01 -11.22
N GLU A 170 7.22 11.10 -12.42
CA GLU A 170 7.68 12.36 -12.99
C GLU A 170 6.52 13.38 -13.16
N ASP A 171 5.37 12.92 -13.64
CA ASP A 171 4.16 13.73 -13.78
C ASP A 171 3.63 14.19 -12.41
N PHE A 172 3.57 13.29 -11.43
CA PHE A 172 3.13 13.62 -10.08
C PHE A 172 4.01 14.73 -9.46
N LEU A 173 5.32 14.59 -9.56
CA LEU A 173 6.25 15.58 -9.02
C LEU A 173 6.07 16.96 -9.68
N ARG A 174 5.88 17.00 -11.01
CA ARG A 174 5.70 18.25 -11.76
C ARG A 174 4.36 18.91 -11.45
N ARG A 175 3.27 18.14 -11.46
CA ARG A 175 1.91 18.69 -11.36
C ARG A 175 1.46 18.96 -9.93
N HIS A 176 1.85 18.08 -8.98
CA HIS A 176 1.32 18.09 -7.62
C HIS A 176 2.35 18.46 -6.55
N GLY A 177 3.64 18.41 -6.86
CA GLY A 177 4.70 18.61 -5.88
C GLY A 177 4.63 19.94 -5.14
N LYS A 178 4.38 21.07 -5.84
CA LYS A 178 4.29 22.38 -5.21
C LYS A 178 3.07 22.54 -4.29
N SER A 179 1.95 21.90 -4.61
CA SER A 179 0.75 21.92 -3.76
C SER A 179 0.93 21.14 -2.47
N ILE A 180 1.72 20.04 -2.52
CA ILE A 180 1.97 19.16 -1.38
C ILE A 180 3.09 19.71 -0.47
N TRP A 181 4.24 20.09 -1.08
CA TRP A 181 5.46 20.45 -0.33
C TRP A 181 5.76 21.95 -0.32
N GLY A 182 4.88 22.76 -0.89
CA GLY A 182 4.96 24.22 -0.85
C GLY A 182 5.75 24.86 -2.00
N LYS A 183 5.72 26.19 -2.05
CA LYS A 183 6.26 26.99 -3.17
C LYS A 183 7.75 26.79 -3.43
N ARG A 184 8.53 26.42 -2.41
CA ARG A 184 9.99 26.19 -2.52
C ARG A 184 10.34 24.82 -3.11
N PHE A 185 9.37 23.96 -3.33
CA PHE A 185 9.61 22.67 -3.97
C PHE A 185 10.03 22.86 -5.44
N ASP A 186 11.16 22.24 -5.80
CA ASP A 186 11.67 22.22 -7.17
C ASP A 186 11.32 20.88 -7.84
N PRO A 187 10.34 20.86 -8.76
CA PRO A 187 9.93 19.65 -9.45
C PRO A 187 11.03 19.01 -10.27
N GLU A 188 11.79 19.83 -11.03
CA GLU A 188 12.80 19.30 -11.95
C GLU A 188 14.04 18.77 -11.22
N LEU A 189 14.43 19.41 -10.12
CA LEU A 189 15.46 18.85 -9.23
C LEU A 189 14.99 17.51 -8.65
N SER A 190 13.73 17.41 -8.24
CA SER A 190 13.15 16.18 -7.67
C SER A 190 13.09 15.05 -8.71
N VAL A 191 12.75 15.38 -9.96
CA VAL A 191 12.77 14.42 -11.08
C VAL A 191 14.21 13.95 -11.37
N ARG A 192 15.19 14.84 -11.35
CA ARG A 192 16.60 14.44 -11.50
C ARG A 192 17.05 13.49 -10.39
N HIS A 193 16.70 13.77 -9.14
CA HIS A 193 16.99 12.87 -8.01
C HIS A 193 16.31 11.52 -8.19
N PHE A 194 15.03 11.50 -8.58
CA PHE A 194 14.29 10.26 -8.85
C PHE A 194 14.98 9.40 -9.92
N ARG A 195 15.37 10.01 -11.04
CA ARG A 195 16.08 9.32 -12.13
C ARG A 195 17.43 8.76 -11.66
N SER A 196 18.19 9.54 -10.91
CA SER A 196 19.45 9.09 -10.31
C SER A 196 19.25 7.88 -9.40
N ASP A 197 18.29 7.95 -8.47
CA ASP A 197 17.97 6.83 -7.56
C ASP A 197 17.46 5.59 -8.32
N ALA A 198 16.78 5.79 -9.45
CA ALA A 198 16.33 4.73 -10.34
C ALA A 198 17.43 4.14 -11.25
N GLY A 199 18.63 4.72 -11.24
CA GLY A 199 19.72 4.30 -12.12
C GLY A 199 19.49 4.62 -13.60
N ILE A 200 18.73 5.69 -13.89
CA ILE A 200 18.45 6.18 -15.23
C ILE A 200 19.44 7.30 -15.53
N SER A 201 20.23 7.14 -16.58
CA SER A 201 21.12 8.20 -17.06
C SER A 201 20.32 9.45 -17.42
N LEU A 202 20.89 10.60 -17.09
CA LEU A 202 20.34 11.92 -17.42
C LEU A 202 20.50 12.22 -18.91
#